data_6d9b3c59ea14426b7b2e7620403f079d
#
_entry.id   6d9b3c59ea14426b7b2e7620403f079d
#
_cell.length_a   1.000
_cell.length_b   1.000
_cell.length_c   1.000
_cell.angle_alpha   90.00
_cell.angle_beta   90.00
_cell.angle_gamma   90.00
#
_symmetry.space_group_name_H-M   'P 1'
#
loop_
_entity.id
_entity.type
_entity.pdbx_description
1 polymer ?
#
loop_
_entity_poly.entity_id
_entity_poly.type
_entity_poly.pdbx_seq_one_letter_code
_entity_poly.pdbx_strand_id
1 'polypeptide(L)'
;MTTTQTPTAPTTAVVQINRIYIRATPQAIWDAITQPEWTEKYGYGGRVEYDLRPGGTFRSIASVDMQQAGMPEVVVDGEVIESDPPKKLVQTWRAGWDQEPATRLTYTISEKQPGVCCLTIVHELEGAPNTAAMVGGSVEGAGGGWAKVLSDLKSLLETGTSLSSLGVSGT
;
A
#
# COMPACT_ATOMS: atom_id res chain seq x y z
N MET A 1 -13.81 21.93 46.23
CA MET A 1 -13.74 22.20 44.77
C MET A 1 -13.15 20.98 44.11
N THR A 2 -13.99 20.15 43.54
CA THR A 2 -13.59 18.96 42.75
C THR A 2 -13.33 19.43 41.33
N THR A 3 -12.06 19.47 40.92
CA THR A 3 -11.71 19.68 39.52
C THR A 3 -12.03 18.42 38.78
N THR A 4 -13.12 18.44 38.01
CA THR A 4 -13.45 17.35 37.11
C THR A 4 -12.47 17.44 35.93
N GLN A 5 -11.39 16.66 35.96
CA GLN A 5 -10.61 16.42 34.76
C GLN A 5 -11.46 15.62 33.82
N THR A 6 -11.86 16.22 32.70
CA THR A 6 -12.42 15.49 31.57
C THR A 6 -11.33 14.53 31.11
N PRO A 7 -11.57 13.20 31.13
CA PRO A 7 -10.57 12.28 30.59
C PRO A 7 -10.39 12.60 29.12
N THR A 8 -9.19 13.03 28.76
CA THR A 8 -8.79 13.10 27.36
C THR A 8 -8.84 11.66 26.85
N ALA A 9 -9.75 11.38 25.90
CA ALA A 9 -9.79 10.07 25.29
C ALA A 9 -8.37 9.73 24.79
N PRO A 10 -7.82 8.56 25.13
CA PRO A 10 -6.50 8.19 24.64
C PRO A 10 -6.56 8.24 23.11
N THR A 11 -5.62 8.99 22.51
CA THR A 11 -5.43 8.98 21.06
C THR A 11 -5.01 7.55 20.72
N THR A 12 -5.96 6.74 20.26
CA THR A 12 -5.65 5.36 19.87
C THR A 12 -4.80 5.44 18.61
N ALA A 13 -3.53 5.07 18.72
CA ALA A 13 -2.69 4.91 17.54
C ALA A 13 -3.34 3.85 16.66
N VAL A 14 -3.64 4.22 15.41
CA VAL A 14 -4.22 3.29 14.44
C VAL A 14 -3.07 2.67 13.66
N VAL A 15 -2.86 1.38 13.86
CA VAL A 15 -1.88 0.58 13.13
C VAL A 15 -2.63 -0.55 12.45
N GLN A 16 -2.46 -0.66 11.13
CA GLN A 16 -2.99 -1.79 10.36
C GLN A 16 -1.84 -2.71 9.97
N ILE A 17 -2.03 -4.00 10.23
CA ILE A 17 -1.06 -5.04 9.88
C ILE A 17 -1.75 -6.03 8.93
N ASN A 18 -1.20 -6.17 7.73
CA ASN A 18 -1.66 -7.12 6.74
C ASN A 18 -0.52 -8.07 6.41
N ARG A 19 -0.81 -9.38 6.40
CA ARG A 19 0.14 -10.42 6.03
C ARG A 19 -0.44 -11.31 4.97
N ILE A 20 0.42 -11.68 4.02
CA ILE A 20 0.06 -12.64 2.99
C ILE A 20 1.24 -13.54 2.68
N TYR A 21 0.96 -14.81 2.43
CA TYR A 21 1.95 -15.78 1.99
C TYR A 21 1.84 -15.93 0.48
N ILE A 22 2.96 -15.76 -0.20
CA ILE A 22 3.01 -15.78 -1.67
C ILE A 22 4.05 -16.80 -2.11
N ARG A 23 3.68 -17.63 -3.06
CA ARG A 23 4.61 -18.53 -3.75
C ARG A 23 5.42 -17.74 -4.77
N ALA A 24 6.46 -17.10 -4.30
CA ALA A 24 7.37 -16.28 -5.07
C ALA A 24 8.69 -16.12 -4.31
N THR A 25 9.73 -15.70 -5.02
CA THR A 25 11.00 -15.34 -4.41
C THR A 25 10.91 -13.96 -3.74
N PRO A 26 11.77 -13.65 -2.76
CA PRO A 26 11.84 -12.30 -2.20
C PRO A 26 12.06 -11.23 -3.26
N GLN A 27 12.93 -11.50 -4.23
CA GLN A 27 13.21 -10.57 -5.31
C GLN A 27 11.99 -10.29 -6.21
N ALA A 28 11.21 -11.32 -6.52
CA ALA A 28 10.00 -11.16 -7.33
C ALA A 28 8.97 -10.27 -6.62
N ILE A 29 8.82 -10.43 -5.31
CA ILE A 29 7.92 -9.58 -4.50
C ILE A 29 8.46 -8.15 -4.44
N TRP A 30 9.75 -7.99 -4.21
CA TRP A 30 10.40 -6.67 -4.21
C TRP A 30 10.18 -5.93 -5.51
N ASP A 31 10.43 -6.59 -6.63
CA ASP A 31 10.24 -6.01 -7.96
C ASP A 31 8.76 -5.62 -8.19
N ALA A 32 7.83 -6.46 -7.75
CA ALA A 32 6.41 -6.20 -7.89
C ALA A 32 5.93 -4.99 -7.07
N ILE A 33 6.60 -4.65 -5.99
CA ILE A 33 6.30 -3.48 -5.15
C ILE A 33 6.95 -2.21 -5.71
N THR A 34 8.16 -2.32 -6.25
CA THR A 34 9.02 -1.16 -6.52
C THR A 34 9.15 -0.76 -7.98
N GLN A 35 8.71 -1.61 -8.92
CA GLN A 35 8.83 -1.35 -10.35
C GLN A 35 7.48 -1.03 -11.00
N PRO A 36 7.41 0.04 -11.81
CA PRO A 36 6.15 0.51 -12.40
C PRO A 36 5.50 -0.50 -13.34
N GLU A 37 6.30 -1.26 -14.11
CA GLU A 37 5.81 -2.30 -15.01
C GLU A 37 5.10 -3.44 -14.29
N TRP A 38 5.32 -3.59 -12.99
CA TRP A 38 4.58 -4.54 -12.14
C TRP A 38 3.38 -3.90 -11.47
N THR A 39 3.55 -2.72 -10.87
CA THR A 39 2.47 -2.07 -10.10
C THR A 39 1.27 -1.67 -10.96
N GLU A 40 1.46 -1.42 -12.25
CA GLU A 40 0.35 -1.14 -13.17
C GLU A 40 -0.54 -2.35 -13.44
N LYS A 41 -0.11 -3.57 -13.07
CA LYS A 41 -0.81 -4.83 -13.37
C LYS A 41 -1.74 -5.30 -12.26
N TYR A 42 -1.67 -4.72 -11.07
CA TYR A 42 -2.48 -5.15 -9.92
C TYR A 42 -2.93 -3.98 -9.06
N GLY A 43 -3.83 -4.27 -8.14
CA GLY A 43 -4.37 -3.27 -7.23
C GLY A 43 -5.14 -2.19 -7.98
N TYR A 44 -4.78 -0.95 -7.74
CA TYR A 44 -5.39 0.20 -8.39
C TYR A 44 -4.76 0.56 -9.74
N GLY A 45 -3.73 -0.18 -10.15
CA GLY A 45 -3.09 0.02 -11.45
C GLY A 45 -2.19 1.26 -11.55
N GLY A 46 -1.84 1.85 -10.43
CA GLY A 46 -0.91 3.00 -10.40
C GLY A 46 0.52 2.59 -10.74
N ARG A 47 1.25 3.49 -11.36
CA ARG A 47 2.67 3.29 -11.68
C ARG A 47 3.52 3.95 -10.62
N VAL A 48 4.31 3.16 -9.89
CA VAL A 48 5.20 3.69 -8.86
C VAL A 48 6.50 4.24 -9.45
N GLU A 49 7.01 5.29 -8.84
CA GLU A 49 8.34 5.83 -9.10
C GLU A 49 9.07 5.87 -7.76
N TYR A 50 10.18 5.15 -7.66
CA TYR A 50 11.01 5.09 -6.46
C TYR A 50 12.43 5.54 -6.73
N ASP A 51 12.95 6.39 -5.86
CA ASP A 51 14.38 6.52 -5.62
C ASP A 51 14.68 5.73 -4.33
N LEU A 52 15.16 4.50 -4.49
CA LEU A 52 15.28 3.51 -3.40
C LEU A 52 16.53 3.73 -2.52
N ARG A 53 16.66 4.95 -2.02
CA ARG A 53 17.68 5.32 -1.03
C ARG A 53 17.04 6.14 0.08
N PRO A 54 17.64 6.17 1.29
CA PRO A 54 17.15 7.06 2.35
C PRO A 54 17.10 8.52 1.87
N GLY A 55 15.96 9.18 2.06
CA GLY A 55 15.70 10.52 1.55
C GLY A 55 15.23 10.58 0.09
N GLY A 56 15.17 9.46 -0.61
CA GLY A 56 14.65 9.37 -1.98
C GLY A 56 13.15 9.58 -2.03
N THR A 57 12.64 9.97 -3.20
CA THR A 57 11.21 10.19 -3.41
C THR A 57 10.48 8.90 -3.75
N PHE A 58 9.22 8.84 -3.32
CA PHE A 58 8.24 7.86 -3.74
C PHE A 58 7.02 8.57 -4.30
N ARG A 59 6.54 8.13 -5.46
CA ARG A 59 5.26 8.60 -6.03
C ARG A 59 4.54 7.43 -6.68
N SER A 60 3.21 7.44 -6.57
CA SER A 60 2.34 6.58 -7.37
C SER A 60 1.55 7.44 -8.34
N ILE A 61 1.73 7.17 -9.62
CA ILE A 61 1.06 7.90 -10.70
C ILE A 61 -0.24 7.18 -11.03
N ALA A 62 -1.33 7.95 -11.08
CA ALA A 62 -2.65 7.42 -11.41
C ALA A 62 -2.68 6.82 -12.82
N SER A 63 -3.44 5.74 -12.96
CA SER A 63 -3.78 5.21 -14.28
C SER A 63 -4.63 6.23 -15.06
N VAL A 64 -4.72 6.05 -16.38
CA VAL A 64 -5.57 6.90 -17.24
C VAL A 64 -7.03 6.88 -16.75
N ASP A 65 -7.52 5.69 -16.38
CA ASP A 65 -8.90 5.54 -15.89
C ASP A 65 -9.14 6.29 -14.58
N MET A 66 -8.17 6.25 -13.66
CA MET A 66 -8.23 7.01 -12.40
C MET A 66 -8.24 8.51 -12.65
N GLN A 67 -7.40 9.00 -13.57
CA GLN A 67 -7.37 10.42 -13.93
C GLN A 67 -8.67 10.86 -14.60
N GLN A 68 -9.24 10.04 -15.47
CA GLN A 68 -10.55 10.29 -16.08
C GLN A 68 -11.69 10.31 -15.05
N ALA A 69 -11.55 9.56 -13.97
CA ALA A 69 -12.48 9.57 -12.84
C ALA A 69 -12.29 10.77 -11.89
N GLY A 70 -11.36 11.67 -12.18
CA GLY A 70 -11.12 12.88 -11.41
C GLY A 70 -10.02 12.77 -10.35
N MET A 71 -9.26 11.68 -10.33
CA MET A 71 -8.13 11.54 -9.43
C MET A 71 -6.94 12.40 -9.88
N PRO A 72 -6.14 12.93 -8.93
CA PRO A 72 -4.92 13.67 -9.29
C PRO A 72 -3.92 12.77 -10.01
N GLU A 73 -3.00 13.35 -10.77
CA GLU A 73 -1.93 12.62 -11.45
C GLU A 73 -1.07 11.83 -10.46
N VAL A 74 -0.66 12.47 -9.38
CA VAL A 74 0.04 11.81 -8.27
C VAL A 74 -0.99 11.46 -7.20
N VAL A 75 -1.35 10.19 -7.10
CA VAL A 75 -2.37 9.72 -6.15
C VAL A 75 -1.80 9.47 -4.77
N VAL A 76 -0.52 9.11 -4.69
CA VAL A 76 0.19 8.91 -3.42
C VAL A 76 1.62 9.41 -3.60
N ASP A 77 2.14 10.09 -2.60
CA ASP A 77 3.55 10.45 -2.53
C ASP A 77 4.15 10.14 -1.15
N GLY A 78 5.46 10.19 -1.08
CA GLY A 78 6.19 9.98 0.15
C GLY A 78 7.70 10.06 -0.03
N GLU A 79 8.39 9.71 1.04
CA GLU A 79 9.84 9.67 1.11
C GLU A 79 10.29 8.29 1.57
N VAL A 80 11.33 7.74 0.95
CA VAL A 80 11.97 6.51 1.39
C VAL A 80 12.79 6.80 2.64
N ILE A 81 12.52 6.07 3.72
CA ILE A 81 13.23 6.19 4.99
C ILE A 81 14.34 5.14 5.08
N GLU A 82 14.02 3.89 4.69
CA GLU A 82 14.94 2.76 4.73
C GLU A 82 14.69 1.87 3.53
N SER A 83 15.76 1.41 2.88
CA SER A 83 15.69 0.47 1.76
C SER A 83 16.74 -0.61 1.94
N ASP A 84 16.30 -1.84 2.18
CA ASP A 84 17.12 -3.05 2.30
C ASP A 84 16.57 -4.13 1.36
N PRO A 85 16.88 -4.06 0.04
CA PRO A 85 16.40 -5.03 -0.93
C PRO A 85 16.96 -6.44 -0.70
N PRO A 86 16.17 -7.50 -0.87
CA PRO A 86 14.74 -7.55 -1.10
C PRO A 86 13.92 -7.79 0.17
N LYS A 87 14.34 -7.27 1.32
CA LYS A 87 13.85 -7.64 2.66
C LYS A 87 12.93 -6.62 3.30
N LYS A 88 13.25 -5.33 3.16
CA LYS A 88 12.55 -4.29 3.90
C LYS A 88 12.54 -2.95 3.17
N LEU A 89 11.39 -2.30 3.18
CA LEU A 89 11.21 -0.94 2.68
C LEU A 89 10.37 -0.17 3.68
N VAL A 90 10.90 0.95 4.15
CA VAL A 90 10.18 1.89 5.01
C VAL A 90 10.04 3.21 4.28
N GLN A 91 8.84 3.74 4.25
CA GLN A 91 8.53 4.99 3.57
C GLN A 91 7.42 5.75 4.27
N THR A 92 7.30 7.03 3.96
CA THR A 92 6.09 7.78 4.24
C THR A 92 5.08 7.57 3.13
N TRP A 93 3.81 7.79 3.43
CA TRP A 93 2.70 7.59 2.52
C TRP A 93 1.65 8.69 2.74
N ARG A 94 1.36 9.48 1.73
CA ARG A 94 0.38 10.56 1.79
C ARG A 94 -0.55 10.49 0.59
N ALA A 95 -1.85 10.50 0.86
CA ALA A 95 -2.86 10.54 -0.17
C ALA A 95 -2.89 11.91 -0.86
N GLY A 96 -2.87 11.90 -2.20
CA GLY A 96 -2.93 13.13 -3.00
C GLY A 96 -4.31 13.77 -3.06
N TRP A 97 -5.35 13.05 -2.65
CA TRP A 97 -6.74 13.52 -2.67
C TRP A 97 -7.22 14.06 -1.32
N ASP A 98 -6.38 14.06 -0.31
CA ASP A 98 -6.70 14.45 1.06
C ASP A 98 -5.65 15.40 1.61
N GLN A 99 -6.00 16.12 2.70
CA GLN A 99 -5.11 17.03 3.42
C GLN A 99 -4.55 16.39 4.69
N GLU A 100 -4.75 15.11 4.89
CA GLU A 100 -4.23 14.41 6.06
C GLU A 100 -2.70 14.33 6.04
N PRO A 101 -2.05 14.25 7.22
CA PRO A 101 -0.59 14.16 7.29
C PRO A 101 -0.08 12.85 6.67
N ALA A 102 1.19 12.86 6.27
CA ALA A 102 1.87 11.66 5.81
C ALA A 102 1.90 10.61 6.92
N THR A 103 1.67 9.38 6.54
CA THR A 103 1.71 8.21 7.40
C THR A 103 2.99 7.41 7.16
N ARG A 104 3.25 6.39 7.99
CA ARG A 104 4.43 5.52 7.84
C ARG A 104 4.02 4.14 7.39
N LEU A 105 4.64 3.68 6.32
CA LEU A 105 4.39 2.38 5.71
C LEU A 105 5.65 1.54 5.70
N THR A 106 5.56 0.32 6.21
CA THR A 106 6.67 -0.63 6.22
C THR A 106 6.28 -1.90 5.49
N TYR A 107 7.08 -2.28 4.49
CA TYR A 107 7.02 -3.59 3.84
C TYR A 107 8.14 -4.46 4.40
N THR A 108 7.82 -5.70 4.77
CA THR A 108 8.80 -6.71 5.16
C THR A 108 8.56 -7.99 4.37
N ILE A 109 9.61 -8.50 3.74
CA ILE A 109 9.57 -9.74 2.95
C ILE A 109 10.47 -10.76 3.63
N SER A 110 9.89 -11.89 4.01
CA SER A 110 10.59 -12.95 4.73
C SER A 110 10.30 -14.31 4.09
N GLU A 111 11.34 -14.98 3.58
CA GLU A 111 11.20 -16.33 3.08
C GLU A 111 10.98 -17.28 4.27
N LYS A 112 9.87 -18.02 4.28
CA LYS A 112 9.48 -18.92 5.35
C LYS A 112 9.82 -20.37 5.08
N GLN A 113 9.83 -20.72 3.82
CA GLN A 113 10.29 -22.00 3.29
C GLN A 113 10.71 -21.78 1.84
N PRO A 114 11.49 -22.67 1.22
CA PRO A 114 11.93 -22.47 -0.15
C PRO A 114 10.78 -22.16 -1.11
N GLY A 115 10.85 -20.99 -1.73
CA GLY A 115 9.85 -20.52 -2.69
C GLY A 115 8.55 -19.97 -2.11
N VAL A 116 8.43 -19.82 -0.78
CA VAL A 116 7.26 -19.21 -0.14
C VAL A 116 7.70 -18.10 0.80
N CYS A 117 7.24 -16.88 0.51
CA CYS A 117 7.52 -15.68 1.29
C CYS A 117 6.29 -15.18 2.03
N CYS A 118 6.51 -14.59 3.19
CA CYS A 118 5.52 -13.78 3.89
C CYS A 118 5.81 -12.30 3.59
N LEU A 119 4.88 -11.62 2.97
CA LEU A 119 4.87 -10.17 2.84
C LEU A 119 4.02 -9.59 3.96
N THR A 120 4.63 -8.75 4.78
CA THR A 120 3.94 -8.03 5.84
C THR A 120 3.94 -6.54 5.54
N ILE A 121 2.77 -5.93 5.62
CA ILE A 121 2.59 -4.48 5.55
C ILE A 121 2.17 -3.99 6.92
N VAL A 122 2.93 -3.05 7.46
CA VAL A 122 2.57 -2.31 8.68
C VAL A 122 2.35 -0.86 8.29
N HIS A 123 1.13 -0.38 8.46
CA HIS A 123 0.74 1.00 8.16
C HIS A 123 0.35 1.71 9.44
N GLU A 124 1.17 2.68 9.84
CA GLU A 124 0.95 3.50 11.03
C GLU A 124 0.16 4.73 10.61
N LEU A 125 -1.10 4.80 11.02
CA LEU A 125 -2.13 5.71 10.50
C LEU A 125 -2.60 6.74 11.51
N GLU A 126 -1.83 6.99 12.56
CA GLU A 126 -2.16 8.00 13.57
C GLU A 126 -2.36 9.37 12.91
N GLY A 127 -3.46 10.02 13.25
CA GLY A 127 -3.80 11.35 12.71
C GLY A 127 -4.35 11.36 11.29
N ALA A 128 -4.55 10.19 10.67
CA ALA A 128 -5.04 10.06 9.29
C ALA A 128 -6.26 9.11 9.20
N PRO A 129 -7.41 9.49 9.79
CA PRO A 129 -8.58 8.61 9.84
C PRO A 129 -9.20 8.30 8.48
N ASN A 130 -9.19 9.24 7.53
CA ASN A 130 -9.70 9.00 6.18
C ASN A 130 -8.81 8.03 5.42
N THR A 131 -7.50 8.21 5.52
CA THR A 131 -6.51 7.29 4.96
C THR A 131 -6.69 5.91 5.57
N ALA A 132 -6.85 5.81 6.90
CA ALA A 132 -7.07 4.54 7.59
C ALA A 132 -8.33 3.81 7.08
N ALA A 133 -9.42 4.52 6.89
CA ALA A 133 -10.66 3.95 6.34
C ALA A 133 -10.46 3.46 4.90
N MET A 134 -9.78 4.22 4.07
CA MET A 134 -9.50 3.89 2.67
C MET A 134 -8.63 2.63 2.54
N VAL A 135 -7.47 2.63 3.20
CA VAL A 135 -6.52 1.51 3.09
C VAL A 135 -6.98 0.27 3.84
N GLY A 136 -7.86 0.42 4.82
CA GLY A 136 -8.49 -0.67 5.56
C GLY A 136 -9.67 -1.31 4.84
N GLY A 137 -10.11 -0.74 3.71
CA GLY A 137 -11.21 -1.27 2.93
C GLY A 137 -12.60 -0.96 3.49
N SER A 138 -12.71 0.00 4.42
CA SER A 138 -14.00 0.35 5.06
C SER A 138 -14.85 1.28 4.20
N VAL A 139 -14.29 1.91 3.19
CA VAL A 139 -15.00 2.83 2.30
C VAL A 139 -15.64 2.03 1.17
N GLU A 140 -16.96 2.01 1.15
CA GLU A 140 -17.73 1.30 0.11
C GLU A 140 -17.42 1.90 -1.27
N GLY A 141 -17.16 1.02 -2.23
CA GLY A 141 -16.83 1.43 -3.61
C GLY A 141 -15.40 1.92 -3.82
N ALA A 142 -14.57 1.99 -2.78
CA ALA A 142 -13.19 2.49 -2.87
C ALA A 142 -12.14 1.40 -3.14
N GLY A 143 -12.53 0.21 -3.55
CA GLY A 143 -11.63 -0.81 -4.08
C GLY A 143 -11.04 -1.81 -3.08
N GLY A 144 -11.36 -1.72 -1.80
CA GLY A 144 -11.06 -2.76 -0.80
C GLY A 144 -9.74 -2.64 -0.03
N GLY A 145 -8.94 -1.63 -0.27
CA GLY A 145 -7.72 -1.35 0.51
C GLY A 145 -6.61 -2.40 0.37
N TRP A 146 -5.78 -2.54 1.41
CA TRP A 146 -4.64 -3.46 1.39
C TRP A 146 -5.01 -4.91 1.15
N ALA A 147 -6.13 -5.39 1.73
CA ALA A 147 -6.56 -6.77 1.53
C ALA A 147 -6.79 -7.10 0.05
N LYS A 148 -7.42 -6.19 -0.68
CA LYS A 148 -7.64 -6.34 -2.13
C LYS A 148 -6.33 -6.26 -2.91
N VAL A 149 -5.49 -5.29 -2.60
CA VAL A 149 -4.19 -5.10 -3.27
C VAL A 149 -3.30 -6.33 -3.09
N LEU A 150 -3.20 -6.86 -1.88
CA LEU A 150 -2.37 -8.02 -1.58
C LEU A 150 -2.92 -9.31 -2.22
N SER A 151 -4.23 -9.49 -2.24
CA SER A 151 -4.86 -10.63 -2.90
C SER A 151 -4.59 -10.61 -4.40
N ASP A 152 -4.66 -9.42 -4.99
CA ASP A 152 -4.39 -9.19 -6.40
C ASP A 152 -2.92 -9.45 -6.76
N LEU A 153 -2.00 -8.97 -5.92
CA LEU A 153 -0.56 -9.22 -6.05
C LEU A 153 -0.25 -10.72 -5.97
N LYS A 154 -0.83 -11.42 -5.00
CA LYS A 154 -0.67 -12.87 -4.86
C LYS A 154 -1.12 -13.60 -6.12
N SER A 155 -2.30 -13.28 -6.62
CA SER A 155 -2.83 -13.87 -7.85
C SER A 155 -1.87 -13.64 -9.02
N LEU A 156 -1.42 -12.41 -9.22
CA LEU A 156 -0.50 -12.05 -10.30
C LEU A 156 0.82 -12.84 -10.22
N LEU A 157 1.45 -12.90 -9.06
CA LEU A 157 2.74 -13.56 -8.88
C LEU A 157 2.65 -15.09 -8.98
N GLU A 158 1.55 -15.68 -8.53
CA GLU A 158 1.38 -17.14 -8.51
C GLU A 158 0.79 -17.71 -9.82
N THR A 159 -0.02 -16.92 -10.53
CA THR A 159 -0.73 -17.39 -11.71
C THR A 159 -0.42 -16.63 -12.99
N GLY A 160 0.24 -15.47 -12.89
CA GLY A 160 0.44 -14.56 -14.01
C GLY A 160 -0.75 -13.67 -14.35
N THR A 161 -1.85 -13.80 -13.60
CA THR A 161 -3.09 -13.07 -13.86
C THR A 161 -3.59 -12.40 -12.59
N SER A 162 -3.85 -11.10 -12.64
CA SER A 162 -4.42 -10.37 -11.52
C SER A 162 -5.93 -10.62 -11.40
N LEU A 163 -6.48 -10.39 -10.21
CA LEU A 163 -7.93 -10.46 -9.99
C LEU A 163 -8.67 -9.37 -10.78
N SER A 164 -8.02 -8.23 -10.95
CA SER A 164 -8.60 -7.08 -11.67
C SER A 164 -8.77 -7.37 -13.16
N SER A 165 -7.93 -8.21 -13.76
CA SER A 165 -8.02 -8.59 -15.17
C SER A 165 -9.14 -9.58 -15.47
N LEU A 166 -9.70 -10.24 -14.46
CA LEU A 166 -10.83 -11.16 -14.61
C LEU A 166 -12.18 -10.45 -14.76
N GLY A 167 -12.23 -9.14 -14.47
CA GLY A 167 -13.44 -8.31 -14.59
C GLY A 167 -13.67 -7.71 -15.97
N VAL A 168 -12.77 -7.91 -16.94
CA VAL A 168 -12.89 -7.39 -18.30
C VAL A 168 -13.28 -8.51 -19.28
N SER A 169 -14.31 -9.26 -18.95
CA SER A 169 -15.07 -10.02 -19.95
C SER A 169 -16.31 -9.22 -20.28
N GLY A 170 -16.08 -8.03 -20.84
CA GLY A 170 -17.09 -7.29 -21.52
C GLY A 170 -17.20 -7.86 -22.93
N THR A 171 -18.23 -8.59 -23.22
CA THR A 171 -18.73 -8.74 -24.59
C THR A 171 -19.15 -7.41 -25.14
#